data_30a25f06cb18b0974d745caf6a7a127b
#
_entry.id   30a25f06cb18b0974d745caf6a7a127b
#
_cell.length_a   1.000
_cell.length_b   1.000
_cell.length_c   1.000
_cell.angle_alpha   90.00
_cell.angle_beta   90.00
_cell.angle_gamma   90.00
#
_symmetry.space_group_name_H-M   'P 1'
#
loop_
_entity.id
_entity.type
_entity.pdbx_description
1 polymer ?
#
loop_
_entity_poly.entity_id
_entity_poly.type
_entity_poly.pdbx_seq_one_letter_code
_entity_poly.pdbx_strand_id
1 'polypeptide(L)'
;MQRALVASVIAGMFVLCGVRPAAAQVDLSGMWAPIFHEDQVERVPGPEVGDYSGLPINDAMRLRADSWQASLLTLPEHQCKPHPSTYGFRGVGNLRITPEIDNKTQSTISLHTHIQWQEQKREIFMDGRPHPPEYAAHTWQGFSTGRWEGNTLVVETTHLKAGWIRRNGLALSDRATMTERFIRHGNYLTHVYEIQDPVYLTEPLIKTNGFQLTANPVMQPYPCYPTVEVPREKGDVPHYLIGANPFTGDYAKKFKLPPQEVRGGADTALPESMKPGFTPTAGNATSPPNPGEKIDNEVHSLFVQGNVWMLVGGGVNAAVQIGDDGVLVVDTMTGALADKMLAEIRKLAGDKPIRWIINTHAHPDHTGGNSKIAEAGRSIVAGNFVGQASPGAANRASIIAHENVDAEMQQAKPALPFSAMPTETFFTNEFEIFFNGEAVQMFHVPNAHTDGDVMVFFRKSDVIAAGDIYRTTTFPVIDAKGSLNAIVGGLNQIIDLTIPRDKQEGGTYVIPGHGRLTDEADVVEYRDMMTIIRDRIDDAIHKGMSLDQVKAARLVRDYEGRYGATQGPWTTNQFIEAAYNSLKQAPKTSRREQ
;
A
#
# COMPACT_ATOMS: atom_id res chain seq x y z
N MET A 1 -5.17 -63.01 41.21
CA MET A 1 -5.01 -61.55 41.38
C MET A 1 -4.35 -60.82 40.18
N GLN A 2 -3.37 -61.39 39.51
CA GLN A 2 -2.71 -60.74 38.36
C GLN A 2 -3.59 -60.52 37.11
N ARG A 3 -4.58 -61.38 36.83
CA ARG A 3 -5.44 -61.24 35.63
C ARG A 3 -6.52 -60.14 35.78
N ALA A 4 -6.91 -59.80 37.01
CA ALA A 4 -7.87 -58.72 37.27
C ALA A 4 -7.24 -57.33 37.18
N LEU A 5 -5.94 -57.20 37.51
CA LEU A 5 -5.21 -55.94 37.41
C LEU A 5 -4.94 -55.49 35.96
N VAL A 6 -4.66 -56.47 35.04
CA VAL A 6 -4.42 -56.18 33.65
C VAL A 6 -5.68 -55.71 32.91
N ALA A 7 -6.83 -56.30 33.25
CA ALA A 7 -8.11 -55.89 32.67
C ALA A 7 -8.53 -54.47 33.09
N SER A 8 -8.23 -54.07 34.34
CA SER A 8 -8.51 -52.71 34.83
C SER A 8 -7.61 -51.65 34.25
N VAL A 9 -6.35 -51.97 33.94
CA VAL A 9 -5.41 -51.03 33.27
C VAL A 9 -5.77 -50.83 31.81
N ILE A 10 -6.21 -51.90 31.09
CA ILE A 10 -6.65 -51.77 29.69
C ILE A 10 -7.99 -51.01 29.59
N ALA A 11 -8.94 -51.21 30.53
CA ALA A 11 -10.18 -50.45 30.59
C ALA A 11 -9.92 -48.95 30.94
N GLY A 12 -8.92 -48.65 31.80
CA GLY A 12 -8.51 -47.31 32.14
C GLY A 12 -7.81 -46.56 30.99
N MET A 13 -7.08 -47.28 30.12
CA MET A 13 -6.42 -46.69 28.94
C MET A 13 -7.41 -46.39 27.78
N PHE A 14 -8.53 -47.09 27.69
CA PHE A 14 -9.56 -46.77 26.68
C PHE A 14 -10.46 -45.57 27.09
N VAL A 15 -10.52 -45.22 28.36
CA VAL A 15 -11.31 -44.06 28.84
C VAL A 15 -10.54 -42.74 28.70
N LEU A 16 -9.22 -42.76 28.51
CA LEU A 16 -8.38 -41.59 28.31
C LEU A 16 -8.17 -41.18 26.84
N CYS A 17 -8.58 -42.00 25.87
CA CYS A 17 -8.82 -41.56 24.50
C CYS A 17 -10.17 -40.81 24.47
N GLY A 18 -10.22 -39.61 25.01
CA GLY A 18 -11.36 -38.74 24.87
C GLY A 18 -11.64 -38.56 23.38
N VAL A 19 -12.69 -39.25 22.91
CA VAL A 19 -13.32 -38.94 21.64
C VAL A 19 -13.74 -37.47 21.75
N ARG A 20 -12.91 -36.57 21.25
CA ARG A 20 -13.37 -35.22 21.01
C ARG A 20 -14.56 -35.38 20.08
N PRO A 21 -15.77 -34.94 20.48
CA PRO A 21 -16.87 -34.92 19.56
C PRO A 21 -16.35 -34.18 18.32
N ALA A 22 -16.38 -34.84 17.15
CA ALA A 22 -16.19 -34.13 15.91
C ALA A 22 -17.30 -33.11 15.86
N ALA A 23 -17.00 -31.86 16.21
CA ALA A 23 -17.93 -30.77 16.01
C ALA A 23 -18.11 -30.71 14.50
N ALA A 24 -19.29 -31.11 14.01
CA ALA A 24 -19.62 -30.97 12.61
C ALA A 24 -19.49 -29.46 12.29
N GLN A 25 -18.50 -29.10 11.49
CA GLN A 25 -18.34 -27.73 11.04
C GLN A 25 -19.63 -27.33 10.31
N VAL A 26 -20.10 -26.12 10.57
CA VAL A 26 -21.25 -25.58 9.85
C VAL A 26 -20.86 -25.37 8.40
N ASP A 27 -21.60 -25.98 7.48
CA ASP A 27 -21.39 -25.78 6.04
C ASP A 27 -21.88 -24.37 5.65
N LEU A 28 -20.97 -23.52 5.18
CA LEU A 28 -21.27 -22.19 4.65
C LEU A 28 -21.36 -22.18 3.12
N SER A 29 -21.12 -23.32 2.46
CA SER A 29 -21.16 -23.39 1.00
C SER A 29 -22.54 -23.11 0.45
N GLY A 30 -22.57 -22.50 -0.72
CA GLY A 30 -23.82 -22.20 -1.42
C GLY A 30 -23.86 -20.81 -2.04
N MET A 31 -25.07 -20.49 -2.51
CA MET A 31 -25.38 -19.18 -3.07
C MET A 31 -26.30 -18.41 -2.10
N TRP A 32 -25.86 -17.23 -1.73
CA TRP A 32 -26.47 -16.40 -0.71
C TRP A 32 -26.99 -15.11 -1.33
N ALA A 33 -28.32 -14.91 -1.33
CA ALA A 33 -28.96 -13.68 -1.80
C ALA A 33 -28.96 -12.63 -0.68
N PRO A 34 -28.50 -11.39 -0.94
CA PRO A 34 -28.44 -10.36 0.09
C PRO A 34 -29.82 -9.85 0.49
N ILE A 35 -29.93 -9.47 1.77
CA ILE A 35 -31.14 -8.84 2.34
C ILE A 35 -30.84 -7.35 2.50
N PHE A 36 -31.41 -6.51 1.64
CA PHE A 36 -31.01 -5.10 1.50
C PHE A 36 -31.78 -4.10 2.36
N HIS A 37 -32.86 -4.50 3.00
CA HIS A 37 -33.86 -3.57 3.51
C HIS A 37 -33.41 -2.61 4.63
N GLU A 38 -32.33 -2.94 5.35
CA GLU A 38 -31.88 -2.14 6.49
C GLU A 38 -30.88 -1.04 6.13
N ASP A 39 -30.14 -1.21 5.02
CA ASP A 39 -29.02 -0.33 4.69
C ASP A 39 -28.93 0.03 3.21
N GLN A 40 -30.06 -0.03 2.50
CA GLN A 40 -30.11 0.23 1.06
C GLN A 40 -29.54 1.59 0.66
N VAL A 41 -29.75 2.62 1.48
CA VAL A 41 -29.25 3.98 1.24
C VAL A 41 -27.72 4.04 1.20
N GLU A 42 -27.05 3.19 1.99
CA GLU A 42 -25.58 3.12 1.98
C GLU A 42 -25.02 2.36 0.76
N ARG A 43 -25.85 1.60 0.04
CA ARG A 43 -25.40 0.71 -1.04
C ARG A 43 -25.42 1.38 -2.40
N VAL A 44 -26.55 1.91 -2.82
CA VAL A 44 -26.74 2.53 -4.15
C VAL A 44 -27.82 3.63 -4.05
N PRO A 45 -27.52 4.86 -4.41
CA PRO A 45 -26.30 5.44 -5.01
C PRO A 45 -25.15 5.68 -4.01
N GLY A 46 -25.33 5.40 -2.76
CA GLY A 46 -24.47 5.72 -1.63
C GLY A 46 -24.97 6.92 -0.84
N PRO A 47 -24.42 7.14 0.36
CA PRO A 47 -24.81 8.27 1.20
C PRO A 47 -24.38 9.61 0.61
N GLU A 48 -25.11 10.66 0.96
CA GLU A 48 -24.80 12.02 0.51
C GLU A 48 -23.51 12.56 1.14
N VAL A 49 -22.85 13.49 0.47
CA VAL A 49 -21.71 14.23 1.02
C VAL A 49 -22.17 14.97 2.28
N GLY A 50 -21.39 14.89 3.34
CA GLY A 50 -21.73 15.50 4.63
C GLY A 50 -22.59 14.61 5.54
N ASP A 51 -23.01 13.42 5.11
CA ASP A 51 -23.64 12.41 5.97
C ASP A 51 -22.60 11.52 6.64
N TYR A 52 -22.18 11.94 7.83
CA TYR A 52 -21.20 11.20 8.65
C TYR A 52 -21.79 10.79 10.02
N SER A 53 -23.10 10.96 10.22
CA SER A 53 -23.77 10.66 11.50
C SER A 53 -23.50 9.25 11.98
N GLY A 54 -23.22 9.10 13.28
CA GLY A 54 -23.01 7.82 13.93
C GLY A 54 -21.72 7.09 13.57
N LEU A 55 -20.83 7.70 12.80
CA LEU A 55 -19.57 7.08 12.43
C LEU A 55 -18.44 7.54 13.35
N PRO A 56 -17.62 6.61 13.88
CA PRO A 56 -16.54 6.91 14.80
C PRO A 56 -15.31 7.49 14.08
N ILE A 57 -15.50 8.57 13.34
CA ILE A 57 -14.44 9.21 12.55
C ILE A 57 -13.73 10.30 13.33
N ASN A 58 -12.43 10.45 13.07
CA ASN A 58 -11.61 11.52 13.63
C ASN A 58 -11.53 12.76 12.70
N ASP A 59 -10.79 13.78 13.10
CA ASP A 59 -10.60 15.01 12.33
C ASP A 59 -9.90 14.81 10.98
N ALA A 60 -8.97 13.86 10.90
CA ALA A 60 -8.28 13.53 9.66
C ALA A 60 -9.26 12.96 8.62
N MET A 61 -10.08 11.99 9.02
CA MET A 61 -11.12 11.44 8.15
C MET A 61 -12.11 12.52 7.70
N ARG A 62 -12.52 13.41 8.60
CA ARG A 62 -13.46 14.48 8.29
C ARG A 62 -12.89 15.43 7.24
N LEU A 63 -11.62 15.82 7.38
CA LEU A 63 -10.96 16.65 6.39
C LEU A 63 -10.83 15.92 5.03
N ARG A 64 -10.49 14.62 5.06
CA ARG A 64 -10.40 13.79 3.86
C ARG A 64 -11.75 13.78 3.11
N ALA A 65 -12.84 13.52 3.84
CA ALA A 65 -14.20 13.49 3.28
C ALA A 65 -14.69 14.86 2.80
N ASP A 66 -14.39 15.93 3.54
CA ASP A 66 -14.76 17.30 3.13
C ASP A 66 -14.01 17.77 1.88
N SER A 67 -12.82 17.25 1.64
CA SER A 67 -12.04 17.56 0.44
C SER A 67 -12.44 16.73 -0.77
N TRP A 68 -13.23 15.68 -0.58
CA TRP A 68 -13.62 14.77 -1.64
C TRP A 68 -14.59 15.43 -2.64
N GLN A 69 -14.33 15.21 -3.93
CA GLN A 69 -15.17 15.70 -5.02
C GLN A 69 -15.83 14.51 -5.74
N ALA A 70 -17.16 14.49 -5.77
CA ALA A 70 -17.94 13.38 -6.34
C ALA A 70 -17.65 13.12 -7.82
N SER A 71 -17.20 14.12 -8.58
CA SER A 71 -16.79 13.96 -9.98
C SER A 71 -15.67 12.93 -10.18
N LEU A 72 -14.88 12.62 -9.13
CA LEU A 72 -13.91 11.54 -9.15
C LEU A 72 -14.52 10.21 -9.60
N LEU A 73 -15.77 9.92 -9.19
CA LEU A 73 -16.48 8.69 -9.57
C LEU A 73 -16.90 8.66 -11.05
N THR A 74 -16.81 9.76 -11.77
CA THR A 74 -17.12 9.82 -13.21
C THR A 74 -15.90 9.54 -14.09
N LEU A 75 -14.71 9.53 -13.51
CA LEU A 75 -13.49 9.20 -14.23
C LEU A 75 -13.50 7.71 -14.63
N PRO A 76 -13.09 7.37 -15.86
CA PRO A 76 -13.09 5.98 -16.33
C PRO A 76 -12.39 5.02 -15.38
N GLU A 77 -11.26 5.42 -14.81
CA GLU A 77 -10.43 4.63 -13.89
C GLU A 77 -11.15 4.33 -12.56
N HIS A 78 -12.10 5.17 -12.16
CA HIS A 78 -12.86 5.00 -10.92
C HIS A 78 -14.16 4.20 -11.08
N GLN A 79 -14.67 4.03 -12.30
CA GLN A 79 -15.99 3.38 -12.53
C GLN A 79 -15.95 1.90 -12.15
N CYS A 80 -14.87 1.20 -12.48
CA CYS A 80 -14.69 -0.22 -12.23
C CYS A 80 -13.52 -0.50 -11.26
N LYS A 81 -13.11 0.48 -10.48
CA LYS A 81 -12.07 0.32 -9.46
C LYS A 81 -12.55 -0.65 -8.39
N PRO A 82 -11.80 -1.72 -8.09
CA PRO A 82 -12.16 -2.66 -7.04
C PRO A 82 -12.27 -1.98 -5.68
N HIS A 83 -13.07 -2.54 -4.80
CA HIS A 83 -13.20 -2.06 -3.43
C HIS A 83 -12.54 -3.04 -2.44
N PRO A 84 -12.00 -2.55 -1.33
CA PRO A 84 -11.52 -3.41 -0.25
C PRO A 84 -12.62 -4.35 0.25
N SER A 85 -12.22 -5.50 0.78
CA SER A 85 -13.18 -6.48 1.33
C SER A 85 -14.07 -5.92 2.45
N THR A 86 -13.64 -4.85 3.11
CA THR A 86 -14.44 -4.09 4.09
C THR A 86 -15.71 -3.46 3.48
N TYR A 87 -15.76 -3.33 2.16
CA TYR A 87 -16.91 -2.77 1.44
C TYR A 87 -17.54 -3.77 0.47
N GLY A 88 -16.81 -4.78 0.00
CA GLY A 88 -17.22 -5.68 -1.09
C GLY A 88 -18.59 -6.33 -0.88
N PHE A 89 -18.88 -6.87 0.30
CA PHE A 89 -20.16 -7.55 0.60
C PHE A 89 -21.37 -6.61 0.72
N ARG A 90 -21.13 -5.31 0.66
CA ARG A 90 -22.21 -4.31 0.58
C ARG A 90 -22.66 -4.05 -0.86
N GLY A 91 -21.96 -4.61 -1.83
CA GLY A 91 -22.34 -4.53 -3.24
C GLY A 91 -23.62 -5.29 -3.55
N VAL A 92 -24.18 -5.03 -4.74
CA VAL A 92 -25.38 -5.69 -5.23
C VAL A 92 -25.06 -7.09 -5.77
N GLY A 93 -26.03 -7.99 -5.71
CA GLY A 93 -25.93 -9.35 -6.25
C GLY A 93 -25.58 -10.41 -5.21
N ASN A 94 -25.52 -11.64 -5.68
CA ASN A 94 -25.36 -12.81 -4.83
C ASN A 94 -23.93 -12.99 -4.38
N LEU A 95 -23.80 -13.58 -3.19
CA LEU A 95 -22.52 -14.07 -2.63
C LEU A 95 -22.47 -15.59 -2.82
N ARG A 96 -21.41 -16.10 -3.45
CA ARG A 96 -21.11 -17.53 -3.50
C ARG A 96 -20.00 -17.83 -2.51
N ILE A 97 -20.16 -18.90 -1.74
CA ILE A 97 -19.11 -19.46 -0.88
C ILE A 97 -18.85 -20.89 -1.32
N THR A 98 -17.61 -21.24 -1.60
CA THR A 98 -17.19 -22.60 -1.98
C THR A 98 -15.95 -23.01 -1.21
N PRO A 99 -15.91 -24.23 -0.64
CA PRO A 99 -14.72 -24.74 0.01
C PRO A 99 -13.73 -25.31 -1.02
N GLU A 100 -12.44 -25.18 -0.73
CA GLU A 100 -11.39 -25.97 -1.30
C GLU A 100 -11.00 -27.05 -0.28
N ILE A 101 -11.03 -28.31 -0.71
CA ILE A 101 -10.82 -29.47 0.16
C ILE A 101 -9.55 -30.19 -0.25
N ASP A 102 -8.69 -30.46 0.72
CA ASP A 102 -7.53 -31.34 0.51
C ASP A 102 -7.98 -32.76 0.18
N ASN A 103 -7.56 -33.30 -0.95
CA ASN A 103 -7.98 -34.58 -1.45
C ASN A 103 -7.55 -35.77 -0.56
N LYS A 104 -6.50 -35.58 0.25
CA LYS A 104 -5.93 -36.66 1.09
C LYS A 104 -6.54 -36.63 2.49
N THR A 105 -6.61 -35.47 3.09
CA THR A 105 -7.06 -35.27 4.48
C THR A 105 -8.55 -35.01 4.58
N GLN A 106 -9.21 -34.66 3.47
CA GLN A 106 -10.62 -34.23 3.41
C GLN A 106 -10.91 -33.00 4.30
N SER A 107 -9.87 -32.26 4.67
CA SER A 107 -10.01 -31.00 5.42
C SER A 107 -10.17 -29.81 4.48
N THR A 108 -10.90 -28.80 4.91
CA THR A 108 -11.01 -27.53 4.18
C THR A 108 -9.70 -26.77 4.29
N ILE A 109 -9.05 -26.50 3.16
CA ILE A 109 -7.81 -25.73 3.05
C ILE A 109 -8.13 -24.24 3.00
N SER A 110 -9.13 -23.87 2.22
CA SER A 110 -9.60 -22.49 2.08
C SER A 110 -11.10 -22.43 1.78
N LEU A 111 -11.66 -21.25 2.00
CA LEU A 111 -12.99 -20.88 1.55
C LEU A 111 -12.86 -19.76 0.52
N HIS A 112 -13.44 -19.95 -0.65
CA HIS A 112 -13.52 -18.94 -1.68
C HIS A 112 -14.86 -18.20 -1.59
N THR A 113 -14.81 -16.89 -1.41
CA THR A 113 -15.98 -16.03 -1.51
C THR A 113 -15.95 -15.29 -2.85
N HIS A 114 -17.11 -15.23 -3.50
CA HIS A 114 -17.28 -14.51 -4.76
C HIS A 114 -18.57 -13.70 -4.67
N ILE A 115 -18.44 -12.37 -4.59
CA ILE A 115 -19.58 -11.45 -4.68
C ILE A 115 -19.78 -11.03 -6.13
N GLN A 116 -21.00 -11.06 -6.61
CA GLN A 116 -21.34 -10.74 -8.00
C GLN A 116 -20.92 -9.32 -8.39
N TRP A 117 -21.06 -8.36 -7.48
CA TRP A 117 -20.67 -6.98 -7.73
C TRP A 117 -19.18 -6.86 -8.02
N GLN A 118 -18.83 -6.37 -9.21
CA GLN A 118 -17.47 -6.29 -9.75
C GLN A 118 -16.71 -7.63 -9.76
N GLU A 119 -17.40 -8.76 -9.67
CA GLU A 119 -16.83 -10.11 -9.64
C GLU A 119 -15.68 -10.29 -8.63
N GLN A 120 -15.79 -9.64 -7.48
CA GLN A 120 -14.72 -9.68 -6.48
C GLN A 120 -14.61 -11.06 -5.83
N LYS A 121 -13.45 -11.64 -5.96
CA LYS A 121 -13.11 -12.96 -5.43
C LYS A 121 -12.12 -12.81 -4.29
N ARG A 122 -12.33 -13.58 -3.23
CA ARG A 122 -11.48 -13.59 -2.05
C ARG A 122 -11.27 -15.01 -1.57
N GLU A 123 -10.05 -15.31 -1.16
CA GLU A 123 -9.68 -16.57 -0.52
C GLU A 123 -9.48 -16.35 0.97
N ILE A 124 -10.05 -17.25 1.79
CA ILE A 124 -9.90 -17.29 3.24
C ILE A 124 -9.20 -18.60 3.58
N PHE A 125 -7.94 -18.53 3.97
CA PHE A 125 -7.13 -19.70 4.29
C PHE A 125 -7.55 -20.30 5.63
N MET A 126 -7.77 -21.62 5.65
CA MET A 126 -8.23 -22.38 6.83
C MET A 126 -7.15 -23.28 7.43
N ASP A 127 -5.93 -23.23 6.90
CA ASP A 127 -4.81 -24.09 7.28
C ASP A 127 -3.93 -23.53 8.41
N GLY A 128 -4.29 -22.37 8.96
CA GLY A 128 -3.58 -21.74 10.08
C GLY A 128 -2.25 -21.08 9.70
N ARG A 129 -2.02 -20.82 8.38
CA ARG A 129 -0.81 -20.13 7.94
C ARG A 129 -0.72 -18.72 8.53
N PRO A 130 0.50 -18.21 8.78
CA PRO A 130 0.69 -16.84 9.23
C PRO A 130 0.34 -15.83 8.12
N HIS A 131 -0.01 -14.61 8.53
CA HIS A 131 -0.13 -13.49 7.59
C HIS A 131 1.23 -13.12 7.01
N PRO A 132 1.27 -12.56 5.79
CA PRO A 132 2.50 -12.07 5.18
C PRO A 132 3.21 -11.02 6.05
N PRO A 133 4.50 -10.79 5.86
CA PRO A 133 5.21 -9.71 6.55
C PRO A 133 4.70 -8.33 6.10
N GLU A 134 4.89 -7.31 6.95
CA GLU A 134 4.40 -5.94 6.72
C GLU A 134 4.91 -5.32 5.40
N TYR A 135 6.06 -5.77 4.89
CA TYR A 135 6.62 -5.32 3.61
C TYR A 135 6.05 -6.04 2.37
N ALA A 136 5.14 -6.99 2.54
CA ALA A 136 4.46 -7.63 1.41
C ALA A 136 3.43 -6.72 0.75
N ALA A 137 3.08 -7.04 -0.50
CA ALA A 137 2.10 -6.27 -1.26
C ALA A 137 0.68 -6.36 -0.64
N HIS A 138 -0.02 -5.24 -0.65
CA HIS A 138 -1.44 -5.19 -0.29
C HIS A 138 -2.32 -5.48 -1.50
N THR A 139 -3.50 -6.03 -1.23
CA THR A 139 -4.51 -6.31 -2.26
C THR A 139 -5.86 -5.70 -1.89
N TRP A 140 -6.76 -5.55 -2.86
CA TRP A 140 -8.11 -5.07 -2.58
C TRP A 140 -8.87 -5.98 -1.61
N GLN A 141 -8.67 -7.29 -1.70
CA GLN A 141 -9.36 -8.25 -0.82
C GLN A 141 -8.56 -8.55 0.46
N GLY A 142 -7.34 -8.05 0.58
CA GLY A 142 -6.44 -8.33 1.69
C GLY A 142 -5.92 -9.76 1.69
N PHE A 143 -5.28 -10.15 2.79
CA PHE A 143 -4.91 -11.52 3.11
C PHE A 143 -5.74 -12.00 4.30
N SER A 144 -6.45 -13.12 4.13
CA SER A 144 -7.46 -13.57 5.09
C SER A 144 -7.18 -14.97 5.60
N THR A 145 -7.23 -15.14 6.92
CA THR A 145 -7.18 -16.46 7.57
C THR A 145 -8.43 -16.68 8.39
N GLY A 146 -8.96 -17.90 8.37
CA GLY A 146 -10.17 -18.28 9.07
C GLY A 146 -9.94 -19.35 10.13
N ARG A 147 -10.73 -19.30 11.18
CA ARG A 147 -10.83 -20.36 12.20
C ARG A 147 -12.26 -20.54 12.66
N TRP A 148 -12.58 -21.73 13.12
CA TRP A 148 -13.90 -22.00 13.69
C TRP A 148 -13.89 -21.78 15.20
N GLU A 149 -14.86 -21.02 15.67
CA GLU A 149 -15.19 -20.85 17.10
C GLU A 149 -16.60 -21.42 17.33
N GLY A 150 -16.69 -22.69 17.70
CA GLY A 150 -17.96 -23.41 17.72
C GLY A 150 -18.58 -23.47 16.32
N ASN A 151 -19.75 -22.87 16.15
CA ASN A 151 -20.47 -22.81 14.88
C ASN A 151 -20.27 -21.49 14.12
N THR A 152 -19.38 -20.63 14.57
CA THR A 152 -19.06 -19.36 13.96
C THR A 152 -17.72 -19.44 13.24
N LEU A 153 -17.67 -19.10 11.96
CA LEU A 153 -16.41 -18.85 11.27
C LEU A 153 -15.92 -17.45 11.63
N VAL A 154 -14.74 -17.35 12.22
CA VAL A 154 -14.05 -16.08 12.48
C VAL A 154 -12.94 -15.92 11.46
N VAL A 155 -12.88 -14.76 10.82
CA VAL A 155 -11.91 -14.43 9.78
C VAL A 155 -11.16 -13.18 10.16
N GLU A 156 -9.84 -13.21 10.06
CA GLU A 156 -8.95 -12.06 10.24
C GLU A 156 -8.34 -11.67 8.90
N THR A 157 -8.39 -10.37 8.57
CA THR A 157 -7.90 -9.83 7.30
C THR A 157 -6.96 -8.66 7.53
N THR A 158 -5.79 -8.74 6.89
CA THR A 158 -4.77 -7.69 6.86
C THR A 158 -4.36 -7.40 5.40
N HIS A 159 -3.38 -6.55 5.18
CA HIS A 159 -2.84 -6.23 3.84
C HIS A 159 -3.91 -5.71 2.87
N LEU A 160 -4.82 -4.88 3.40
CA LEU A 160 -5.83 -4.20 2.61
C LEU A 160 -5.25 -2.96 1.92
N LYS A 161 -5.60 -2.73 0.67
CA LYS A 161 -5.35 -1.44 0.00
C LYS A 161 -6.20 -0.33 0.61
N ALA A 162 -5.70 0.91 0.52
CA ALA A 162 -6.51 2.09 0.77
C ALA A 162 -7.75 2.12 -0.13
N GLY A 163 -8.85 2.62 0.38
CA GLY A 163 -10.11 2.64 -0.36
C GLY A 163 -11.22 3.40 0.37
N TRP A 164 -12.44 2.86 0.37
CA TRP A 164 -13.62 3.51 0.89
C TRP A 164 -14.26 2.72 2.03
N ILE A 165 -14.66 3.43 3.10
CA ILE A 165 -15.64 2.95 4.08
C ILE A 165 -17.06 3.23 3.56
N ARG A 166 -17.26 4.44 2.97
CA ARG A 166 -18.48 4.85 2.28
C ARG A 166 -18.11 5.67 1.04
N ARG A 167 -18.95 5.62 0.01
CA ARG A 167 -18.75 6.34 -1.26
C ARG A 167 -19.13 7.83 -1.21
N ASN A 168 -18.93 8.47 -0.10
CA ASN A 168 -19.13 9.92 0.11
C ASN A 168 -17.84 10.61 0.65
N GLY A 169 -16.70 10.05 0.33
CA GLY A 169 -15.39 10.57 0.69
C GLY A 169 -14.79 9.98 1.97
N LEU A 170 -15.53 9.11 2.68
CA LEU A 170 -14.99 8.43 3.87
C LEU A 170 -14.03 7.32 3.45
N ALA A 171 -12.74 7.58 3.65
CA ALA A 171 -11.66 6.72 3.23
C ALA A 171 -11.41 5.54 4.18
N LEU A 172 -10.75 4.50 3.70
CA LEU A 172 -10.11 3.44 4.46
C LEU A 172 -8.61 3.55 4.24
N SER A 173 -7.81 3.50 5.31
CA SER A 173 -6.36 3.47 5.15
C SER A 173 -5.86 2.06 4.84
N ASP A 174 -4.65 1.96 4.28
CA ASP A 174 -3.95 0.69 4.06
C ASP A 174 -3.39 0.06 5.36
N ARG A 175 -3.60 0.71 6.51
CA ARG A 175 -3.34 0.16 7.86
C ARG A 175 -4.55 -0.48 8.50
N ALA A 176 -5.68 -0.45 7.80
CA ALA A 176 -6.90 -1.05 8.31
C ALA A 176 -6.79 -2.58 8.37
N THR A 177 -7.42 -3.14 9.39
CA THR A 177 -7.64 -4.58 9.55
C THR A 177 -9.12 -4.86 9.70
N MET A 178 -9.52 -6.08 9.41
CA MET A 178 -10.91 -6.49 9.54
C MET A 178 -11.01 -7.84 10.24
N THR A 179 -11.94 -7.92 11.20
CA THR A 179 -12.35 -9.19 11.83
C THR A 179 -13.79 -9.46 11.47
N GLU A 180 -14.08 -10.65 10.96
CA GLU A 180 -15.41 -11.04 10.48
C GLU A 180 -15.92 -12.26 11.21
N ARG A 181 -17.24 -12.35 11.33
CA ARG A 181 -17.95 -13.51 11.88
C ARG A 181 -19.06 -13.91 10.92
N PHE A 182 -18.99 -15.13 10.41
CA PHE A 182 -20.03 -15.73 9.60
C PHE A 182 -20.85 -16.69 10.46
N ILE A 183 -22.13 -16.40 10.62
CA ILE A 183 -23.04 -17.13 11.53
C ILE A 183 -24.23 -17.61 10.70
N ARG A 184 -24.31 -18.94 10.50
CA ARG A 184 -25.42 -19.56 9.77
C ARG A 184 -26.55 -19.98 10.71
N HIS A 185 -27.76 -19.58 10.38
CA HIS A 185 -29.00 -19.99 11.04
C HIS A 185 -29.95 -20.62 10.01
N GLY A 186 -29.82 -21.94 9.81
CA GLY A 186 -30.58 -22.63 8.78
C GLY A 186 -30.28 -22.08 7.37
N ASN A 187 -31.26 -21.41 6.77
CA ASN A 187 -31.14 -20.81 5.44
C ASN A 187 -30.74 -19.31 5.48
N TYR A 188 -30.38 -18.79 6.65
CA TYR A 188 -29.92 -17.41 6.81
C TYR A 188 -28.45 -17.39 7.22
N LEU A 189 -27.71 -16.42 6.68
CA LEU A 189 -26.34 -16.13 7.02
C LEU A 189 -26.25 -14.70 7.50
N THR A 190 -25.81 -14.52 8.74
CA THR A 190 -25.44 -13.22 9.29
C THR A 190 -23.93 -13.07 9.18
N HIS A 191 -23.49 -12.01 8.51
CA HIS A 191 -22.09 -11.61 8.42
C HIS A 191 -21.92 -10.35 9.25
N VAL A 192 -21.17 -10.46 10.37
CA VAL A 192 -20.78 -9.33 11.22
C VAL A 192 -19.32 -9.06 10.95
N TYR A 193 -18.97 -7.80 10.71
CA TYR A 193 -17.58 -7.43 10.53
C TYR A 193 -17.22 -6.15 11.27
N GLU A 194 -16.01 -6.14 11.77
CA GLU A 194 -15.39 -5.09 12.55
C GLU A 194 -14.18 -4.56 11.78
N ILE A 195 -14.19 -3.27 11.48
CA ILE A 195 -13.08 -2.56 10.84
C ILE A 195 -12.32 -1.79 11.91
N GLN A 196 -11.03 -2.03 12.02
CA GLN A 196 -10.09 -1.24 12.82
C GLN A 196 -9.21 -0.44 11.85
N ASP A 197 -9.27 0.87 11.93
CA ASP A 197 -8.43 1.76 11.13
C ASP A 197 -7.78 2.81 12.05
N PRO A 198 -6.52 2.61 12.44
CA PRO A 198 -5.84 3.50 13.38
C PRO A 198 -5.59 4.91 12.82
N VAL A 199 -5.72 5.10 11.51
CA VAL A 199 -5.53 6.41 10.87
C VAL A 199 -6.80 7.26 10.94
N TYR A 200 -7.97 6.65 10.74
CA TYR A 200 -9.20 7.39 10.48
C TYR A 200 -10.32 7.16 11.49
N LEU A 201 -10.28 6.07 12.25
CA LEU A 201 -11.32 5.73 13.21
C LEU A 201 -10.85 5.94 14.66
N THR A 202 -11.76 6.42 15.52
CA THR A 202 -11.53 6.61 16.95
C THR A 202 -11.82 5.34 17.77
N GLU A 203 -12.64 4.45 17.19
CA GLU A 203 -13.00 3.14 17.72
C GLU A 203 -13.37 2.20 16.56
N PRO A 204 -13.47 0.88 16.77
CA PRO A 204 -13.83 -0.05 15.71
C PRO A 204 -15.21 0.25 15.12
N LEU A 205 -15.32 0.24 13.79
CA LEU A 205 -16.58 0.36 13.09
C LEU A 205 -17.16 -1.04 12.83
N ILE A 206 -18.30 -1.32 13.47
CA ILE A 206 -18.99 -2.60 13.34
C ILE A 206 -20.17 -2.45 12.36
N LYS A 207 -20.27 -3.38 11.41
CA LYS A 207 -21.36 -3.47 10.45
C LYS A 207 -21.85 -4.92 10.31
N THR A 208 -23.06 -5.06 9.78
CA THR A 208 -23.67 -6.36 9.53
C THR A 208 -24.21 -6.44 8.10
N ASN A 209 -24.21 -7.64 7.53
CA ASN A 209 -24.91 -7.97 6.30
C ASN A 209 -25.75 -9.24 6.54
N GLY A 210 -26.98 -9.22 6.09
CA GLY A 210 -27.88 -10.38 6.10
C GLY A 210 -27.96 -11.03 4.71
N PHE A 211 -27.96 -12.36 4.67
CA PHE A 211 -28.13 -13.12 3.43
C PHE A 211 -29.10 -14.28 3.65
N GLN A 212 -29.78 -14.70 2.59
CA GLN A 212 -30.62 -15.88 2.55
C GLN A 212 -30.09 -16.88 1.52
N LEU A 213 -30.00 -18.15 1.90
CA LEU A 213 -29.63 -19.20 0.97
C LEU A 213 -30.65 -19.28 -0.16
N THR A 214 -30.21 -19.21 -1.40
CA THR A 214 -31.06 -19.29 -2.56
C THR A 214 -30.89 -20.59 -3.32
N ALA A 215 -32.00 -21.17 -3.77
CA ALA A 215 -32.00 -22.34 -4.65
C ALA A 215 -31.62 -21.98 -6.11
N ASN A 216 -31.60 -20.70 -6.46
CA ASN A 216 -31.18 -20.23 -7.78
C ASN A 216 -29.66 -19.97 -7.77
N PRO A 217 -28.83 -20.86 -8.35
CA PRO A 217 -27.38 -20.75 -8.33
C PRO A 217 -26.82 -19.77 -9.37
N VAL A 218 -27.66 -18.98 -10.03
CA VAL A 218 -27.25 -18.08 -11.11
C VAL A 218 -26.51 -16.88 -10.53
N MET A 219 -25.29 -16.69 -10.98
CA MET A 219 -24.51 -15.47 -10.78
C MET A 219 -24.34 -14.82 -12.16
N GLN A 220 -24.99 -13.67 -12.32
CA GLN A 220 -24.88 -12.92 -13.56
C GLN A 220 -23.47 -12.35 -13.70
N PRO A 221 -22.86 -12.38 -14.89
CA PRO A 221 -21.59 -11.70 -15.12
C PRO A 221 -21.70 -10.20 -14.80
N TYR A 222 -20.65 -9.64 -14.26
CA TYR A 222 -20.53 -8.21 -14.04
C TYR A 222 -19.37 -7.66 -14.90
N PRO A 223 -19.62 -7.29 -16.16
CA PRO A 223 -18.56 -6.93 -17.11
C PRO A 223 -18.01 -5.53 -16.82
N CYS A 224 -17.34 -5.37 -15.70
CA CYS A 224 -16.71 -4.14 -15.27
C CYS A 224 -15.25 -4.44 -14.96
N TYR A 225 -14.36 -3.92 -15.79
CA TYR A 225 -12.93 -4.16 -15.67
C TYR A 225 -12.21 -2.86 -15.34
N PRO A 226 -11.21 -2.88 -14.43
CA PRO A 226 -10.37 -1.71 -14.16
C PRO A 226 -9.76 -1.16 -15.45
N THR A 227 -9.80 0.13 -15.59
CA THR A 227 -9.16 0.87 -16.68
C THR A 227 -7.77 1.28 -16.24
N VAL A 228 -6.82 1.30 -17.17
CA VAL A 228 -5.47 1.82 -16.91
C VAL A 228 -5.57 3.24 -16.38
N GLU A 229 -4.87 3.51 -15.31
CA GLU A 229 -4.73 4.86 -14.77
C GLU A 229 -3.97 5.75 -15.77
N VAL A 230 -4.22 7.03 -15.70
CA VAL A 230 -3.54 7.99 -16.58
C VAL A 230 -2.73 8.98 -15.75
N PRO A 231 -1.57 9.43 -16.24
CA PRO A 231 -0.83 10.53 -15.66
C PRO A 231 -1.72 11.78 -15.57
N ARG A 232 -1.67 12.48 -14.43
CA ARG A 232 -2.45 13.69 -14.21
C ARG A 232 -1.54 14.86 -13.96
N GLU A 233 -1.70 15.89 -14.76
CA GLU A 233 -1.00 17.15 -14.59
C GLU A 233 -1.56 17.96 -13.41
N LYS A 234 -0.98 19.13 -13.19
CA LYS A 234 -1.40 20.05 -12.15
C LYS A 234 -2.89 20.42 -12.28
N GLY A 235 -3.64 20.19 -11.20
CA GLY A 235 -5.07 20.52 -11.13
C GLY A 235 -6.03 19.46 -11.66
N ASP A 236 -5.51 18.34 -12.19
CA ASP A 236 -6.35 17.31 -12.79
C ASP A 236 -6.90 16.27 -11.80
N VAL A 237 -6.38 16.23 -10.57
CA VAL A 237 -6.93 15.37 -9.51
C VAL A 237 -8.15 16.06 -8.89
N PRO A 238 -9.38 15.52 -9.07
CA PRO A 238 -10.58 16.16 -8.56
C PRO A 238 -10.61 16.19 -7.03
N HIS A 239 -10.59 17.36 -6.45
CA HIS A 239 -10.72 17.58 -5.01
C HIS A 239 -11.14 19.03 -4.70
N TYR A 240 -11.63 19.26 -3.48
CA TYR A 240 -11.87 20.61 -2.97
C TYR A 240 -10.74 21.03 -2.05
N LEU A 241 -10.33 22.28 -2.15
CA LEU A 241 -9.48 22.93 -1.16
C LEU A 241 -10.18 22.97 0.21
N ILE A 242 -9.42 23.11 1.28
CA ILE A 242 -9.96 23.11 2.64
C ILE A 242 -11.01 24.22 2.80
N GLY A 243 -12.23 23.80 3.20
CA GLY A 243 -13.37 24.69 3.37
C GLY A 243 -14.07 25.15 2.08
N ALA A 244 -13.61 24.73 0.91
CA ALA A 244 -14.18 25.13 -0.37
C ALA A 244 -15.30 24.22 -0.90
N ASN A 245 -15.53 23.06 -0.26
CA ASN A 245 -16.59 22.14 -0.70
C ASN A 245 -17.98 22.69 -0.34
N PRO A 246 -18.82 23.07 -1.34
CA PRO A 246 -20.12 23.69 -1.10
C PRO A 246 -21.19 22.70 -0.59
N PHE A 247 -20.95 21.39 -0.71
CA PHE A 247 -21.95 20.35 -0.47
C PHE A 247 -21.94 19.78 0.95
N THR A 248 -20.93 20.10 1.78
CA THR A 248 -20.78 19.52 3.12
C THR A 248 -21.92 19.83 4.10
N GLY A 249 -22.69 20.87 3.84
CA GLY A 249 -23.86 21.29 4.65
C GLY A 249 -25.22 20.87 4.09
N ASP A 250 -25.28 20.26 2.90
CA ASP A 250 -26.55 20.04 2.21
C ASP A 250 -27.39 18.94 2.87
N TYR A 251 -26.76 17.87 3.35
CA TYR A 251 -27.44 16.80 4.09
C TYR A 251 -28.13 17.35 5.36
N ALA A 252 -27.45 18.12 6.18
CA ALA A 252 -28.03 18.74 7.36
C ALA A 252 -29.22 19.66 7.02
N LYS A 253 -29.08 20.48 6.00
CA LYS A 253 -30.16 21.38 5.53
C LYS A 253 -31.36 20.60 5.02
N LYS A 254 -31.15 19.57 4.18
CA LYS A 254 -32.20 18.75 3.57
C LYS A 254 -33.07 18.04 4.62
N PHE A 255 -32.43 17.46 5.63
CA PHE A 255 -33.11 16.71 6.68
C PHE A 255 -33.42 17.52 7.93
N LYS A 256 -33.08 18.83 7.94
CA LYS A 256 -33.29 19.76 9.07
C LYS A 256 -32.60 19.25 10.35
N LEU A 257 -31.42 18.66 10.20
CA LEU A 257 -30.61 18.16 11.32
C LEU A 257 -29.66 19.26 11.82
N PRO A 258 -29.28 19.23 13.11
CA PRO A 258 -28.23 20.10 13.61
C PRO A 258 -26.93 19.84 12.85
N PRO A 259 -26.18 20.87 12.40
CA PRO A 259 -24.95 20.68 11.63
C PRO A 259 -23.89 19.80 12.35
N GLN A 260 -23.81 19.87 13.69
CA GLN A 260 -22.89 19.05 14.47
C GLN A 260 -23.23 17.57 14.46
N GLU A 261 -24.50 17.20 14.36
CA GLU A 261 -24.99 15.82 14.34
C GLU A 261 -24.47 15.05 13.13
N VAL A 262 -24.39 15.71 11.98
CA VAL A 262 -24.00 15.06 10.71
C VAL A 262 -22.48 15.00 10.50
N ARG A 263 -21.68 15.60 11.42
CA ARG A 263 -20.25 15.69 11.24
C ARG A 263 -19.46 14.45 11.68
N GLY A 264 -20.13 13.44 12.22
CA GLY A 264 -19.52 12.21 12.68
C GLY A 264 -18.90 12.34 14.09
N GLY A 265 -18.35 11.24 14.56
CA GLY A 265 -17.97 10.98 15.94
C GLY A 265 -18.91 9.94 16.53
N ALA A 266 -18.39 9.02 17.36
CA ALA A 266 -19.17 7.93 17.94
C ALA A 266 -20.38 8.43 18.74
N ASP A 267 -20.23 9.53 19.44
CA ASP A 267 -21.28 10.18 20.24
C ASP A 267 -22.43 10.77 19.39
N THR A 268 -22.23 10.98 18.08
CA THR A 268 -23.35 11.38 17.17
C THR A 268 -24.35 10.26 16.91
N ALA A 269 -24.05 9.03 17.33
CA ALA A 269 -25.00 7.92 17.34
C ALA A 269 -25.97 7.97 18.55
N LEU A 270 -25.70 8.81 19.55
CA LEU A 270 -26.50 8.89 20.77
C LEU A 270 -27.66 9.88 20.62
N PRO A 271 -28.83 9.62 21.23
CA PRO A 271 -29.99 10.53 21.19
C PRO A 271 -29.68 11.95 21.74
N GLU A 272 -28.68 12.07 22.59
CA GLU A 272 -28.22 13.34 23.16
C GLU A 272 -27.67 14.30 22.10
N SER A 273 -27.14 13.76 21.01
CA SER A 273 -26.59 14.56 19.91
C SER A 273 -27.65 15.48 19.25
N MET A 274 -28.92 15.10 19.31
CA MET A 274 -30.03 15.90 18.79
C MET A 274 -30.39 17.11 19.69
N LYS A 275 -29.80 17.25 20.88
CA LYS A 275 -30.11 18.34 21.79
C LYS A 275 -29.36 19.62 21.39
N PRO A 276 -30.01 20.80 21.47
CA PRO A 276 -29.34 22.08 21.23
C PRO A 276 -28.09 22.24 22.11
N GLY A 277 -26.98 22.68 21.50
CA GLY A 277 -25.72 22.88 22.20
C GLY A 277 -24.85 21.64 22.37
N PHE A 278 -25.26 20.50 21.82
CA PHE A 278 -24.42 19.32 21.75
C PHE A 278 -23.13 19.61 20.97
N THR A 279 -22.01 19.17 21.51
CA THR A 279 -20.71 19.24 20.83
C THR A 279 -20.10 17.86 20.84
N PRO A 280 -19.84 17.23 19.66
CA PRO A 280 -19.24 15.92 19.60
C PRO A 280 -17.85 15.92 20.26
N THR A 281 -17.63 15.02 21.22
CA THR A 281 -16.34 14.92 21.93
C THR A 281 -15.33 14.10 21.13
N ALA A 282 -15.78 12.98 20.54
CA ALA A 282 -14.94 12.13 19.74
C ALA A 282 -14.58 12.75 18.37
N GLY A 283 -15.40 13.69 17.91
CA GLY A 283 -15.18 14.39 16.65
C GLY A 283 -13.95 15.28 16.61
N ASN A 284 -13.37 15.61 17.76
CA ASN A 284 -12.13 16.37 17.88
C ASN A 284 -10.91 15.48 18.12
N ALA A 285 -11.08 14.16 18.14
CA ALA A 285 -9.97 13.25 18.30
C ALA A 285 -9.03 13.36 17.09
N THR A 286 -7.78 13.64 17.36
CA THR A 286 -6.73 13.64 16.33
C THR A 286 -6.33 12.20 16.03
N SER A 287 -5.95 11.93 14.78
CA SER A 287 -5.29 10.67 14.46
C SER A 287 -4.09 10.46 15.37
N PRO A 288 -3.85 9.24 15.88
CA PRO A 288 -2.60 8.95 16.53
C PRO A 288 -1.44 9.20 15.55
N PRO A 289 -0.26 9.56 16.07
CA PRO A 289 0.91 9.72 15.20
C PRO A 289 1.20 8.39 14.50
N ASN A 290 1.72 8.49 13.29
CA ASN A 290 2.24 7.33 12.57
C ASN A 290 3.29 6.61 13.46
N PRO A 291 3.10 5.33 13.83
CA PRO A 291 4.05 4.61 14.68
C PRO A 291 5.41 4.37 13.99
N GLY A 292 5.53 4.69 12.69
CA GLY A 292 6.69 4.33 11.89
C GLY A 292 6.70 2.85 11.53
N GLU A 293 7.76 2.42 10.86
CA GLU A 293 8.03 1.02 10.59
C GLU A 293 8.80 0.37 11.75
N LYS A 294 8.55 -0.91 11.97
CA LYS A 294 9.40 -1.73 12.81
C LYS A 294 10.65 -2.09 12.02
N ILE A 295 11.69 -1.29 12.18
CA ILE A 295 12.97 -1.52 11.53
C ILE A 295 13.75 -2.56 12.35
N ASP A 296 14.11 -3.66 11.72
CA ASP A 296 15.12 -4.57 12.25
C ASP A 296 16.45 -4.42 11.49
N ASN A 297 17.49 -5.02 12.01
CA ASN A 297 18.82 -4.98 11.40
C ASN A 297 19.12 -6.26 10.59
N GLU A 298 18.10 -7.02 10.21
CA GLU A 298 18.22 -8.17 9.33
C GLU A 298 17.88 -7.77 7.89
N VAL A 299 18.29 -8.58 6.93
CA VAL A 299 17.92 -8.43 5.52
C VAL A 299 17.01 -9.59 5.14
N HIS A 300 15.83 -9.26 4.68
CA HIS A 300 14.82 -10.21 4.26
C HIS A 300 14.65 -10.15 2.75
N SER A 301 14.30 -11.26 2.14
CA SER A 301 13.96 -11.32 0.70
C SER A 301 12.49 -11.61 0.48
N LEU A 302 11.91 -10.93 -0.50
CA LEU A 302 10.55 -11.16 -0.99
C LEU A 302 10.61 -11.37 -2.50
N PHE A 303 10.09 -12.51 -2.98
CA PHE A 303 9.89 -12.71 -4.41
C PHE A 303 8.84 -11.72 -4.94
N VAL A 304 9.16 -11.02 -6.02
CA VAL A 304 8.27 -10.03 -6.63
C VAL A 304 7.59 -10.64 -7.86
N GLN A 305 8.32 -10.74 -8.96
CA GLN A 305 7.79 -11.28 -10.22
C GLN A 305 8.93 -11.61 -11.20
N GLY A 306 8.69 -12.54 -12.11
CA GLY A 306 9.69 -12.94 -13.11
C GLY A 306 10.96 -13.50 -12.47
N ASN A 307 12.05 -12.77 -12.55
CA ASN A 307 13.32 -13.12 -11.93
C ASN A 307 13.81 -12.03 -10.95
N VAL A 308 12.88 -11.18 -10.46
CA VAL A 308 13.17 -10.04 -9.58
C VAL A 308 12.71 -10.32 -8.16
N TRP A 309 13.57 -9.97 -7.20
CA TRP A 309 13.35 -10.05 -5.76
C TRP A 309 13.48 -8.65 -5.16
N MET A 310 12.71 -8.36 -4.12
CA MET A 310 12.91 -7.21 -3.24
C MET A 310 13.68 -7.67 -2.00
N LEU A 311 14.76 -7.00 -1.67
CA LEU A 311 15.43 -7.12 -0.36
C LEU A 311 14.99 -5.96 0.51
N VAL A 312 14.70 -6.25 1.78
CA VAL A 312 14.26 -5.27 2.79
C VAL A 312 15.18 -5.36 3.98
N GLY A 313 15.76 -4.26 4.40
CA GLY A 313 16.63 -4.24 5.58
C GLY A 313 16.91 -2.82 6.05
N GLY A 314 16.88 -2.60 7.38
CA GLY A 314 17.15 -1.28 7.95
C GLY A 314 16.14 -0.18 7.54
N GLY A 315 14.96 -0.57 7.07
CA GLY A 315 13.92 0.35 6.59
C GLY A 315 14.11 0.81 5.15
N VAL A 316 15.07 0.24 4.40
CA VAL A 316 15.33 0.56 2.99
C VAL A 316 15.18 -0.70 2.12
N ASN A 317 14.85 -0.51 0.86
CA ASN A 317 14.68 -1.58 -0.12
C ASN A 317 15.80 -1.56 -1.17
N ALA A 318 16.08 -2.75 -1.70
CA ALA A 318 16.90 -2.95 -2.89
C ALA A 318 16.20 -3.95 -3.81
N ALA A 319 16.41 -3.85 -5.13
CA ALA A 319 15.93 -4.86 -6.05
C ALA A 319 17.09 -5.75 -6.53
N VAL A 320 16.81 -7.05 -6.68
CA VAL A 320 17.80 -8.03 -7.15
C VAL A 320 17.19 -8.85 -8.27
N GLN A 321 17.81 -8.79 -9.45
CA GLN A 321 17.47 -9.64 -10.58
C GLN A 321 18.46 -10.80 -10.66
N ILE A 322 17.96 -12.04 -10.79
CA ILE A 322 18.78 -13.25 -10.81
C ILE A 322 18.46 -14.07 -12.06
N GLY A 323 19.44 -14.31 -12.91
CA GLY A 323 19.26 -15.10 -14.14
C GLY A 323 20.54 -15.81 -14.58
N ASP A 324 20.61 -16.19 -15.85
CA ASP A 324 21.74 -16.96 -16.38
C ASP A 324 23.01 -16.14 -16.59
N ASP A 325 22.86 -14.84 -16.87
CA ASP A 325 24.00 -13.94 -17.02
C ASP A 325 24.63 -13.56 -15.67
N GLY A 326 23.93 -13.79 -14.56
CA GLY A 326 24.36 -13.46 -13.22
C GLY A 326 23.33 -12.69 -12.41
N VAL A 327 23.80 -11.81 -11.53
CA VAL A 327 23.01 -10.98 -10.62
C VAL A 327 23.17 -9.51 -10.97
N LEU A 328 22.06 -8.78 -11.03
CA LEU A 328 21.99 -7.34 -11.06
C LEU A 328 21.32 -6.85 -9.78
N VAL A 329 21.87 -5.80 -9.18
CA VAL A 329 21.40 -5.22 -7.91
C VAL A 329 21.05 -3.75 -8.14
N VAL A 330 19.88 -3.31 -7.71
CA VAL A 330 19.50 -1.89 -7.68
C VAL A 330 19.52 -1.45 -6.23
N ASP A 331 20.42 -0.54 -5.92
CA ASP A 331 20.80 -0.06 -4.58
C ASP A 331 21.43 -1.14 -3.67
N THR A 332 22.19 -0.70 -2.68
CA THR A 332 23.01 -1.58 -1.87
C THR A 332 22.83 -1.40 -0.37
N MET A 333 21.78 -0.70 0.05
CA MET A 333 21.48 -0.41 1.45
C MET A 333 22.59 0.37 2.16
N THR A 334 22.51 0.48 3.48
CA THR A 334 23.56 1.07 4.31
C THR A 334 24.79 0.16 4.37
N GLY A 335 25.97 0.73 4.55
CA GLY A 335 27.20 -0.04 4.72
C GLY A 335 27.17 -1.03 5.89
N ALA A 336 26.40 -0.73 6.94
CA ALA A 336 26.22 -1.61 8.10
C ALA A 336 25.48 -2.91 7.76
N LEU A 337 24.66 -2.91 6.72
CA LEU A 337 23.89 -4.07 6.26
C LEU A 337 24.54 -4.82 5.09
N ALA A 338 25.64 -4.31 4.53
CA ALA A 338 26.24 -4.83 3.31
C ALA A 338 26.63 -6.33 3.39
N ASP A 339 27.14 -6.80 4.53
CA ASP A 339 27.45 -8.23 4.73
C ASP A 339 26.20 -9.10 4.77
N LYS A 340 25.13 -8.64 5.42
CA LYS A 340 23.85 -9.36 5.49
C LYS A 340 23.15 -9.37 4.14
N MET A 341 23.17 -8.24 3.42
CA MET A 341 22.65 -8.14 2.07
C MET A 341 23.37 -9.10 1.12
N LEU A 342 24.71 -9.16 1.17
CA LEU A 342 25.49 -10.09 0.38
C LEU A 342 25.14 -11.55 0.71
N ALA A 343 24.99 -11.87 2.00
CA ALA A 343 24.61 -13.22 2.44
C ALA A 343 23.23 -13.61 1.88
N GLU A 344 22.25 -12.69 1.90
CA GLU A 344 20.92 -12.97 1.37
C GLU A 344 20.94 -13.09 -0.17
N ILE A 345 21.72 -12.27 -0.88
CA ILE A 345 21.94 -12.43 -2.33
C ILE A 345 22.53 -13.81 -2.63
N ARG A 346 23.52 -14.27 -1.86
CA ARG A 346 24.13 -15.60 -2.04
C ARG A 346 23.19 -16.75 -1.74
N LYS A 347 22.32 -16.59 -0.77
CA LYS A 347 21.26 -17.56 -0.46
C LYS A 347 20.29 -17.73 -1.64
N LEU A 348 19.95 -16.64 -2.33
CA LEU A 348 19.03 -16.65 -3.48
C LEU A 348 19.71 -17.10 -4.78
N ALA A 349 20.92 -16.60 -5.04
CA ALA A 349 21.60 -16.71 -6.31
C ALA A 349 22.71 -17.80 -6.34
N GLY A 350 23.10 -18.36 -5.20
CA GLY A 350 24.25 -19.26 -5.10
C GLY A 350 25.56 -18.57 -5.52
N ASP A 351 26.35 -19.25 -6.34
CA ASP A 351 27.64 -18.78 -6.83
C ASP A 351 27.56 -17.89 -8.08
N LYS A 352 26.34 -17.53 -8.52
CA LYS A 352 26.15 -16.64 -9.68
C LYS A 352 26.87 -15.31 -9.43
N PRO A 353 27.67 -14.80 -10.39
CA PRO A 353 28.42 -13.57 -10.20
C PRO A 353 27.49 -12.35 -10.18
N ILE A 354 27.72 -11.43 -9.24
CA ILE A 354 27.13 -10.10 -9.29
C ILE A 354 27.85 -9.35 -10.42
N ARG A 355 27.09 -8.88 -11.41
CA ARG A 355 27.62 -8.24 -12.62
C ARG A 355 27.44 -6.73 -12.58
N TRP A 356 26.25 -6.31 -12.14
CA TRP A 356 25.81 -4.93 -12.17
C TRP A 356 25.28 -4.48 -10.84
N ILE A 357 25.60 -3.26 -10.47
CA ILE A 357 24.95 -2.46 -9.46
C ILE A 357 24.39 -1.23 -10.17
N ILE A 358 23.16 -0.84 -9.91
CA ILE A 358 22.56 0.42 -10.37
C ILE A 358 22.22 1.23 -9.14
N ASN A 359 22.72 2.46 -9.02
CA ASN A 359 22.32 3.34 -7.93
C ASN A 359 21.20 4.27 -8.40
N THR A 360 20.10 4.29 -7.63
CA THR A 360 18.96 5.17 -7.91
C THR A 360 19.28 6.63 -7.60
N HIS A 361 20.01 6.90 -6.51
CA HIS A 361 20.49 8.21 -6.09
C HIS A 361 21.68 8.09 -5.13
N ALA A 362 22.22 9.21 -4.63
CA ALA A 362 23.51 9.22 -3.92
C ALA A 362 23.45 8.93 -2.42
N HIS A 363 22.26 8.85 -1.80
CA HIS A 363 22.15 8.73 -0.35
C HIS A 363 22.81 7.46 0.21
N PRO A 364 23.39 7.55 1.44
CA PRO A 364 24.16 6.45 2.02
C PRO A 364 23.37 5.18 2.34
N ASP A 365 22.05 5.28 2.52
CA ASP A 365 21.17 4.14 2.71
C ASP A 365 20.84 3.41 1.40
N HIS A 366 21.22 3.97 0.24
CA HIS A 366 21.12 3.34 -1.08
C HIS A 366 22.47 2.95 -1.67
N THR A 367 23.55 3.64 -1.30
CA THR A 367 24.89 3.45 -1.87
C THR A 367 25.92 2.90 -0.89
N GLY A 368 25.59 2.83 0.40
CA GLY A 368 26.54 2.51 1.46
C GLY A 368 27.18 1.13 1.37
N GLY A 369 26.48 0.16 0.76
CA GLY A 369 26.99 -1.19 0.50
C GLY A 369 27.78 -1.34 -0.79
N ASN A 370 27.87 -0.31 -1.65
CA ASN A 370 28.47 -0.39 -2.99
C ASN A 370 29.83 -1.10 -3.00
N SER A 371 30.76 -0.67 -2.15
CA SER A 371 32.10 -1.24 -2.09
C SER A 371 32.08 -2.75 -1.86
N LYS A 372 31.35 -3.18 -0.82
CA LYS A 372 31.26 -4.59 -0.43
C LYS A 372 30.59 -5.46 -1.50
N ILE A 373 29.50 -4.99 -2.05
CA ILE A 373 28.73 -5.74 -3.06
C ILE A 373 29.51 -5.79 -4.38
N ALA A 374 30.15 -4.67 -4.79
CA ALA A 374 30.96 -4.65 -6.00
C ALA A 374 32.18 -5.57 -5.89
N GLU A 375 32.91 -5.54 -4.78
CA GLU A 375 34.09 -6.40 -4.55
C GLU A 375 33.75 -7.90 -4.53
N ALA A 376 32.52 -8.26 -4.14
CA ALA A 376 32.03 -9.64 -4.19
C ALA A 376 31.58 -10.09 -5.58
N GLY A 377 31.58 -9.18 -6.57
CA GLY A 377 31.13 -9.40 -7.94
C GLY A 377 32.26 -9.54 -8.95
N ARG A 378 31.90 -9.53 -10.21
CA ARG A 378 32.83 -9.60 -11.35
C ARG A 378 32.19 -8.93 -12.57
N SER A 379 32.88 -7.94 -13.17
CA SER A 379 32.41 -7.24 -14.38
C SER A 379 32.23 -8.20 -15.57
N ILE A 380 31.29 -7.89 -16.45
CA ILE A 380 31.12 -8.55 -17.74
C ILE A 380 32.25 -8.18 -18.70
N VAL A 381 32.77 -6.93 -18.62
CA VAL A 381 33.80 -6.37 -19.51
C VAL A 381 35.21 -6.90 -19.19
N ALA A 382 35.35 -7.81 -18.25
CA ALA A 382 36.62 -8.42 -17.84
C ALA A 382 37.30 -9.34 -18.89
N GLY A 383 36.90 -9.24 -20.15
CA GLY A 383 37.65 -9.78 -21.27
C GLY A 383 38.94 -8.99 -21.54
N ASN A 384 39.92 -9.60 -22.17
CA ASN A 384 41.33 -9.24 -22.39
C ASN A 384 41.72 -7.76 -22.58
N PHE A 385 40.81 -6.83 -22.68
CA PHE A 385 41.08 -5.39 -22.91
C PHE A 385 41.16 -4.54 -21.66
N VAL A 386 40.25 -4.73 -20.70
CA VAL A 386 40.15 -3.87 -19.49
C VAL A 386 41.15 -4.29 -18.41
N GLY A 387 41.48 -5.57 -18.31
CA GLY A 387 42.45 -6.08 -17.36
C GLY A 387 43.87 -5.58 -17.57
N GLN A 388 44.18 -5.04 -18.76
CA GLN A 388 45.48 -4.41 -19.05
C GLN A 388 45.51 -2.91 -18.71
N ALA A 389 44.35 -2.22 -18.76
CA ALA A 389 44.25 -0.79 -18.54
C ALA A 389 44.05 -0.42 -17.04
N SER A 390 43.39 -1.29 -16.28
CA SER A 390 43.13 -1.06 -14.85
C SER A 390 43.10 -2.41 -14.10
N PRO A 391 44.25 -2.90 -13.57
CA PRO A 391 44.28 -4.09 -12.75
C PRO A 391 43.39 -3.90 -11.51
N GLY A 392 42.31 -4.67 -11.41
CA GLY A 392 41.30 -4.57 -10.33
C GLY A 392 39.89 -4.22 -10.80
N ALA A 393 39.73 -3.48 -11.89
CA ALA A 393 38.37 -3.18 -12.43
C ALA A 393 37.66 -4.45 -12.96
N ALA A 394 38.41 -5.43 -13.45
CA ALA A 394 37.90 -6.71 -13.92
C ALA A 394 37.37 -7.63 -12.81
N ASN A 395 37.79 -7.42 -11.58
CA ASN A 395 37.50 -8.29 -10.45
C ASN A 395 36.40 -7.78 -9.53
N ARG A 396 35.57 -6.84 -9.97
CA ARG A 396 34.41 -6.31 -9.23
C ARG A 396 33.22 -6.11 -10.17
N ALA A 397 32.03 -6.06 -9.61
CA ALA A 397 30.84 -5.67 -10.38
C ALA A 397 30.97 -4.21 -10.88
N SER A 398 30.39 -3.92 -12.04
CA SER A 398 30.26 -2.54 -12.52
C SER A 398 29.14 -1.83 -11.79
N ILE A 399 29.34 -0.54 -11.47
CA ILE A 399 28.33 0.33 -10.85
C ILE A 399 27.91 1.37 -11.87
N ILE A 400 26.61 1.37 -12.22
CA ILE A 400 25.98 2.34 -13.13
C ILE A 400 25.24 3.37 -12.29
N ALA A 401 25.38 4.65 -12.65
CA ALA A 401 24.62 5.74 -12.04
C ALA A 401 24.45 6.90 -13.03
N HIS A 402 23.48 7.78 -12.77
CA HIS A 402 23.45 9.06 -13.46
C HIS A 402 24.65 9.94 -13.07
N GLU A 403 25.13 10.82 -13.95
CA GLU A 403 26.30 11.67 -13.69
C GLU A 403 26.13 12.56 -12.44
N ASN A 404 24.88 12.99 -12.15
CA ASN A 404 24.59 13.79 -10.95
C ASN A 404 24.80 13.00 -9.65
N VAL A 405 24.51 11.70 -9.66
CA VAL A 405 24.78 10.79 -8.54
C VAL A 405 26.29 10.68 -8.29
N ASP A 406 27.07 10.47 -9.35
CA ASP A 406 28.53 10.42 -9.26
C ASP A 406 29.10 11.74 -8.73
N ALA A 407 28.65 12.87 -9.27
CA ALA A 407 29.07 14.20 -8.85
C ALA A 407 28.77 14.48 -7.37
N GLU A 408 27.64 13.99 -6.85
CA GLU A 408 27.30 14.11 -5.44
C GLU A 408 28.14 13.17 -4.57
N MET A 409 28.31 11.92 -4.97
CA MET A 409 29.16 10.96 -4.26
C MET A 409 30.63 11.43 -4.16
N GLN A 410 31.15 12.13 -5.18
CA GLN A 410 32.49 12.74 -5.14
C GLN A 410 32.63 13.84 -4.07
N GLN A 411 31.53 14.46 -3.66
CA GLN A 411 31.52 15.51 -2.63
C GLN A 411 31.34 14.96 -1.21
N ALA A 412 31.13 13.64 -1.05
CA ALA A 412 30.91 12.99 0.24
C ALA A 412 32.05 13.25 1.23
N LYS A 413 31.70 13.44 2.49
CA LYS A 413 32.66 13.66 3.58
C LYS A 413 32.35 12.70 4.74
N PRO A 414 33.26 11.77 5.08
CA PRO A 414 34.58 11.52 4.46
C PRO A 414 34.48 11.04 3.01
N ALA A 415 35.54 11.19 2.22
CA ALA A 415 35.57 10.73 0.84
C ALA A 415 35.29 9.23 0.75
N LEU A 416 34.45 8.83 -0.20
CA LEU A 416 34.13 7.43 -0.43
C LEU A 416 35.33 6.68 -1.05
N PRO A 417 35.50 5.38 -0.74
CA PRO A 417 36.54 4.57 -1.37
C PRO A 417 36.24 4.41 -2.88
N PHE A 418 37.29 4.27 -3.68
CA PHE A 418 37.16 4.10 -5.12
C PHE A 418 36.25 2.91 -5.53
N SER A 419 36.24 1.85 -4.72
CA SER A 419 35.38 0.68 -4.94
C SER A 419 33.88 0.95 -4.77
N ALA A 420 33.50 2.05 -4.10
CA ALA A 420 32.11 2.47 -3.93
C ALA A 420 31.62 3.39 -5.06
N MET A 421 32.53 3.95 -5.85
CA MET A 421 32.19 4.94 -6.88
C MET A 421 31.67 4.29 -8.15
N PRO A 422 30.74 4.96 -8.88
CA PRO A 422 30.28 4.53 -10.20
C PRO A 422 31.45 4.24 -11.14
N THR A 423 31.36 3.15 -11.90
CA THR A 423 32.30 2.77 -12.94
C THR A 423 31.81 3.19 -14.33
N GLU A 424 30.52 3.36 -14.47
CA GLU A 424 29.83 3.77 -15.69
C GLU A 424 28.79 4.83 -15.31
N THR A 425 28.82 5.96 -16.02
CA THR A 425 27.84 7.03 -15.82
C THR A 425 27.12 7.31 -17.13
N PHE A 426 25.85 7.69 -17.04
CA PHE A 426 25.05 8.20 -18.14
C PHE A 426 24.53 9.60 -17.80
N PHE A 427 24.21 10.38 -18.84
CA PHE A 427 23.76 11.79 -18.76
C PHE A 427 22.48 12.04 -19.53
N THR A 428 21.89 11.00 -20.09
CA THR A 428 20.64 11.06 -20.87
C THR A 428 19.45 10.85 -19.94
N ASN A 429 18.25 11.23 -20.39
CA ASN A 429 17.03 10.96 -19.63
C ASN A 429 16.71 9.46 -19.52
N GLU A 430 17.24 8.66 -20.46
CA GLU A 430 17.04 7.21 -20.51
C GLU A 430 18.36 6.51 -20.82
N PHE A 431 18.59 5.38 -20.17
CA PHE A 431 19.69 4.46 -20.44
C PHE A 431 19.19 3.02 -20.32
N GLU A 432 19.72 2.12 -21.13
CA GLU A 432 19.26 0.73 -21.16
C GLU A 432 20.43 -0.24 -21.27
N ILE A 433 20.31 -1.35 -20.56
CA ILE A 433 21.16 -2.54 -20.75
C ILE A 433 20.27 -3.76 -20.99
N PHE A 434 20.79 -4.75 -21.72
CA PHE A 434 20.12 -6.04 -21.86
C PHE A 434 20.81 -7.05 -20.95
N PHE A 435 20.03 -7.65 -20.02
CA PHE A 435 20.58 -8.57 -19.03
C PHE A 435 19.54 -9.60 -18.58
N ASN A 436 19.96 -10.85 -18.39
CA ASN A 436 19.11 -11.97 -18.02
C ASN A 436 17.87 -12.14 -18.91
N GLY A 437 18.01 -11.85 -20.20
CA GLY A 437 16.97 -12.06 -21.20
C GLY A 437 15.87 -10.99 -21.21
N GLU A 438 16.15 -9.80 -20.66
CA GLU A 438 15.26 -8.65 -20.73
C GLU A 438 16.02 -7.31 -20.81
N ALA A 439 15.33 -6.28 -21.29
CA ALA A 439 15.78 -4.91 -21.18
C ALA A 439 15.61 -4.40 -19.74
N VAL A 440 16.65 -3.84 -19.18
CA VAL A 440 16.66 -3.12 -17.90
C VAL A 440 16.83 -1.64 -18.24
N GLN A 441 15.73 -0.90 -18.13
CA GLN A 441 15.66 0.52 -18.49
C GLN A 441 15.83 1.39 -17.26
N MET A 442 16.64 2.40 -17.37
CA MET A 442 16.89 3.41 -16.35
C MET A 442 16.35 4.75 -16.84
N PHE A 443 15.48 5.37 -16.05
CA PHE A 443 14.88 6.67 -16.33
C PHE A 443 15.34 7.69 -15.31
N HIS A 444 16.03 8.74 -15.77
CA HIS A 444 16.39 9.86 -14.93
C HIS A 444 15.17 10.77 -14.67
N VAL A 445 14.91 11.07 -13.43
CA VAL A 445 13.81 11.94 -12.98
C VAL A 445 14.40 13.16 -12.28
N PRO A 446 14.73 14.21 -13.02
CA PRO A 446 15.49 15.33 -12.49
C PRO A 446 14.72 16.10 -11.42
N ASN A 447 15.43 16.47 -10.36
CA ASN A 447 14.93 17.32 -9.27
C ASN A 447 13.67 16.79 -8.56
N ALA A 448 13.48 15.47 -8.48
CA ALA A 448 12.38 14.86 -7.72
C ALA A 448 12.73 14.82 -6.22
N HIS A 449 13.29 13.73 -5.71
CA HIS A 449 13.84 13.65 -4.37
C HIS A 449 15.23 14.32 -4.30
N THR A 450 16.09 14.01 -5.27
CA THR A 450 17.39 14.65 -5.55
C THR A 450 17.44 15.14 -6.99
N ASP A 451 18.58 15.63 -7.47
CA ASP A 451 18.79 15.94 -8.90
C ASP A 451 19.33 14.75 -9.71
N GLY A 452 19.64 13.64 -9.04
CA GLY A 452 20.22 12.44 -9.65
C GLY A 452 19.27 11.24 -9.72
N ASP A 453 18.01 11.37 -9.31
CA ASP A 453 17.10 10.23 -9.16
C ASP A 453 16.91 9.42 -10.44
N VAL A 454 17.02 8.10 -10.30
CA VAL A 454 16.82 7.13 -11.37
C VAL A 454 15.81 6.07 -10.91
N MET A 455 14.79 5.79 -11.71
CA MET A 455 14.00 4.58 -11.57
C MET A 455 14.46 3.52 -12.56
N VAL A 456 14.35 2.25 -12.17
CA VAL A 456 14.82 1.09 -12.97
C VAL A 456 13.64 0.19 -13.30
N PHE A 457 13.38 -0.04 -14.59
CA PHE A 457 12.28 -0.87 -15.06
C PHE A 457 12.80 -2.16 -15.71
N PHE A 458 12.42 -3.30 -15.11
CA PHE A 458 12.64 -4.64 -15.63
C PHE A 458 11.48 -5.01 -16.56
N ARG A 459 11.69 -4.85 -17.86
CA ARG A 459 10.63 -4.85 -18.88
C ARG A 459 9.82 -6.16 -18.99
N LYS A 460 10.49 -7.31 -18.95
CA LYS A 460 9.83 -8.62 -19.06
C LYS A 460 9.29 -9.10 -17.71
N SER A 461 10.03 -8.83 -16.67
CA SER A 461 9.60 -9.14 -15.30
C SER A 461 8.49 -8.22 -14.82
N ASP A 462 8.29 -7.09 -15.51
CA ASP A 462 7.26 -6.08 -15.22
C ASP A 462 7.35 -5.56 -13.77
N VAL A 463 8.55 -5.12 -13.39
CA VAL A 463 8.87 -4.59 -12.06
C VAL A 463 9.62 -3.28 -12.19
N ILE A 464 9.20 -2.26 -11.42
CA ILE A 464 9.89 -0.96 -11.32
C ILE A 464 10.52 -0.85 -9.93
N ALA A 465 11.84 -0.56 -9.87
CA ALA A 465 12.48 -0.08 -8.65
C ALA A 465 12.54 1.45 -8.71
N ALA A 466 11.77 2.11 -7.86
CA ALA A 466 11.49 3.55 -7.96
C ALA A 466 12.48 4.43 -7.18
N GLY A 467 13.36 3.85 -6.36
CA GLY A 467 14.15 4.64 -5.41
C GLY A 467 13.26 5.54 -4.54
N ASP A 468 13.78 6.66 -4.10
CA ASP A 468 13.08 7.58 -3.19
C ASP A 468 12.14 8.58 -3.89
N ILE A 469 11.97 8.47 -5.21
CA ILE A 469 10.86 9.12 -5.92
C ILE A 469 9.52 8.66 -5.30
N TYR A 470 9.47 7.41 -4.85
CA TYR A 470 8.31 6.81 -4.21
C TYR A 470 8.67 6.06 -2.94
N ARG A 471 7.93 6.34 -1.86
CA ARG A 471 8.07 5.67 -0.57
C ARG A 471 6.72 5.51 0.11
N THR A 472 6.53 4.41 0.86
CA THR A 472 5.24 4.16 1.51
C THR A 472 5.23 4.44 3.01
N THR A 473 6.34 4.87 3.59
CA THR A 473 6.53 4.98 5.05
C THR A 473 6.24 6.34 5.60
N THR A 474 6.67 7.39 4.89
CA THR A 474 6.55 8.79 5.32
C THR A 474 6.15 9.68 4.15
N PHE A 475 5.90 10.96 4.41
CA PHE A 475 5.94 11.97 3.35
C PHE A 475 7.28 11.93 2.64
N PRO A 476 7.33 12.26 1.32
CA PRO A 476 8.57 12.21 0.57
C PRO A 476 9.62 13.14 1.15
N VAL A 477 10.86 12.70 1.17
CA VAL A 477 11.99 13.58 1.44
C VAL A 477 12.23 14.43 0.18
N ILE A 478 12.44 15.71 0.36
CA ILE A 478 12.73 16.67 -0.72
C ILE A 478 14.04 17.33 -0.36
N ASP A 479 15.09 17.00 -1.05
CA ASP A 479 16.41 17.58 -0.86
C ASP A 479 16.50 19.03 -1.37
N ALA A 480 17.64 19.66 -1.14
CA ALA A 480 17.87 21.04 -1.55
C ALA A 480 17.69 21.28 -3.06
N LYS A 481 17.90 20.25 -3.88
CA LYS A 481 17.71 20.28 -5.34
C LYS A 481 16.42 19.59 -5.80
N GLY A 482 15.68 18.97 -4.87
CA GLY A 482 14.40 18.33 -5.15
C GLY A 482 13.22 19.29 -5.16
N SER A 483 12.07 18.80 -5.66
CA SER A 483 10.84 19.59 -5.64
C SER A 483 9.58 18.70 -5.61
N LEU A 484 8.54 19.18 -4.95
CA LEU A 484 7.25 18.49 -4.89
C LEU A 484 6.62 18.29 -6.28
N ASN A 485 6.77 19.29 -7.18
CA ASN A 485 6.27 19.18 -8.55
C ASN A 485 6.98 18.07 -9.34
N ALA A 486 8.29 17.93 -9.19
CA ALA A 486 9.04 16.88 -9.89
C ALA A 486 8.78 15.49 -9.28
N ILE A 487 8.54 15.38 -7.96
CA ILE A 487 8.05 14.12 -7.35
C ILE A 487 6.72 13.71 -7.98
N VAL A 488 5.75 14.62 -8.09
CA VAL A 488 4.46 14.32 -8.76
C VAL A 488 4.69 13.93 -10.23
N GLY A 489 5.65 14.57 -10.92
CA GLY A 489 6.06 14.20 -12.27
C GLY A 489 6.62 12.78 -12.36
N GLY A 490 7.52 12.42 -11.44
CA GLY A 490 8.08 11.06 -11.35
C GLY A 490 7.03 9.99 -11.05
N LEU A 491 6.10 10.28 -10.13
CA LEU A 491 4.97 9.39 -9.85
C LEU A 491 4.07 9.21 -11.08
N ASN A 492 3.80 10.27 -11.84
CA ASN A 492 3.07 10.18 -13.11
C ASN A 492 3.84 9.34 -14.15
N GLN A 493 5.17 9.44 -14.20
CA GLN A 493 5.98 8.61 -15.09
C GLN A 493 5.93 7.13 -14.69
N ILE A 494 5.93 6.81 -13.39
CA ILE A 494 5.71 5.43 -12.91
C ILE A 494 4.33 4.95 -13.37
N ILE A 495 3.28 5.75 -13.20
CA ILE A 495 1.91 5.40 -13.59
C ILE A 495 1.81 5.15 -15.10
N ASP A 496 2.48 5.95 -15.93
CA ASP A 496 2.49 5.77 -17.38
C ASP A 496 3.18 4.46 -17.83
N LEU A 497 4.13 3.97 -17.04
CA LEU A 497 4.82 2.70 -17.29
C LEU A 497 4.11 1.48 -16.74
N THR A 498 3.23 1.66 -15.73
CA THR A 498 2.58 0.56 -15.02
C THR A 498 1.32 0.05 -15.72
N ILE A 499 1.00 -1.20 -15.46
CA ILE A 499 -0.24 -1.86 -15.90
C ILE A 499 -0.97 -2.39 -14.67
N PRO A 500 -2.29 -2.13 -14.54
CA PRO A 500 -3.07 -2.63 -13.41
C PRO A 500 -3.00 -4.15 -13.28
N ARG A 501 -2.76 -4.63 -12.08
CA ARG A 501 -2.70 -6.06 -11.78
C ARG A 501 -3.99 -6.80 -12.13
N ASP A 502 -5.13 -6.16 -11.97
CA ASP A 502 -6.44 -6.78 -12.20
C ASP A 502 -6.78 -6.95 -13.70
N LYS A 503 -5.92 -6.47 -14.59
CA LYS A 503 -6.14 -6.55 -16.06
C LYS A 503 -5.33 -7.60 -16.76
N GLN A 504 -4.15 -7.92 -16.24
CA GLN A 504 -3.20 -8.81 -16.91
C GLN A 504 -2.61 -9.82 -15.93
N GLU A 505 -2.00 -10.86 -16.48
CA GLU A 505 -1.25 -11.83 -15.69
C GLU A 505 -0.11 -11.12 -14.95
N GLY A 506 -0.33 -10.85 -13.67
CA GLY A 506 0.62 -10.24 -12.76
C GLY A 506 0.46 -8.73 -12.58
N GLY A 507 0.36 -7.94 -13.64
CA GLY A 507 0.46 -6.47 -13.60
C GLY A 507 1.84 -6.00 -13.16
N THR A 508 2.06 -4.67 -13.15
CA THR A 508 3.35 -4.11 -12.77
C THR A 508 3.47 -3.97 -11.25
N TYR A 509 4.54 -4.52 -10.68
CA TYR A 509 4.91 -4.24 -9.30
C TYR A 509 5.89 -3.08 -9.22
N VAL A 510 5.77 -2.29 -8.14
CA VAL A 510 6.66 -1.17 -7.85
C VAL A 510 7.33 -1.37 -6.49
N ILE A 511 8.65 -1.45 -6.50
CA ILE A 511 9.50 -1.49 -5.31
C ILE A 511 9.84 -0.04 -4.95
N PRO A 512 9.28 0.52 -3.85
CA PRO A 512 9.65 1.85 -3.40
C PRO A 512 11.03 1.85 -2.76
N GLY A 513 11.67 3.00 -2.59
CA GLY A 513 12.92 3.10 -1.84
C GLY A 513 12.77 2.67 -0.39
N HIS A 514 11.60 2.94 0.21
CA HIS A 514 11.27 2.58 1.58
C HIS A 514 9.85 2.03 1.70
N GLY A 515 9.69 0.96 2.47
CA GLY A 515 8.41 0.40 2.85
C GLY A 515 7.98 -0.82 2.06
N ARG A 516 6.68 -1.07 1.96
CA ARG A 516 6.14 -2.29 1.39
C ARG A 516 6.17 -2.33 -0.14
N LEU A 517 6.17 -3.54 -0.69
CA LEU A 517 5.92 -3.76 -2.12
C LEU A 517 4.53 -3.21 -2.52
N THR A 518 4.45 -2.60 -3.69
CA THR A 518 3.26 -1.90 -4.20
C THR A 518 2.97 -2.26 -5.66
N ASP A 519 1.86 -1.70 -6.16
CA ASP A 519 1.48 -1.74 -7.58
C ASP A 519 0.95 -0.36 -8.03
N GLU A 520 0.46 -0.27 -9.27
CA GLU A 520 -0.09 0.96 -9.86
C GLU A 520 -1.09 1.67 -8.93
N ALA A 521 -2.06 0.94 -8.35
CA ALA A 521 -3.11 1.54 -7.54
C ALA A 521 -2.58 2.23 -6.27
N ASP A 522 -1.51 1.71 -5.68
CA ASP A 522 -0.84 2.33 -4.53
C ASP A 522 -0.08 3.60 -4.95
N VAL A 523 0.57 3.58 -6.10
CA VAL A 523 1.26 4.76 -6.65
C VAL A 523 0.27 5.87 -6.98
N VAL A 524 -0.88 5.53 -7.55
CA VAL A 524 -1.97 6.49 -7.85
C VAL A 524 -2.48 7.15 -6.58
N GLU A 525 -2.77 6.38 -5.52
CA GLU A 525 -3.24 6.95 -4.23
C GLU A 525 -2.19 7.91 -3.64
N TYR A 526 -0.91 7.57 -3.75
CA TYR A 526 0.17 8.43 -3.28
C TYR A 526 0.36 9.68 -4.15
N ARG A 527 0.27 9.57 -5.50
CA ARG A 527 0.32 10.68 -6.42
C ARG A 527 -0.83 11.66 -6.18
N ASP A 528 -2.04 11.15 -5.97
CA ASP A 528 -3.22 11.97 -5.71
C ASP A 528 -3.07 12.72 -4.38
N MET A 529 -2.58 12.06 -3.34
CA MET A 529 -2.24 12.69 -2.07
C MET A 529 -1.24 13.83 -2.27
N MET A 530 -0.12 13.59 -2.98
CA MET A 530 0.90 14.61 -3.22
C MET A 530 0.34 15.80 -4.01
N THR A 531 -0.52 15.54 -4.99
CA THR A 531 -1.20 16.58 -5.77
C THR A 531 -2.11 17.44 -4.87
N ILE A 532 -2.93 16.81 -4.03
CA ILE A 532 -3.83 17.51 -3.09
C ILE A 532 -3.03 18.38 -2.11
N ILE A 533 -1.95 17.83 -1.54
CA ILE A 533 -1.07 18.56 -0.63
C ILE A 533 -0.40 19.75 -1.34
N ARG A 534 0.12 19.52 -2.53
CA ARG A 534 0.72 20.57 -3.37
C ARG A 534 -0.26 21.71 -3.60
N ASP A 535 -1.47 21.41 -4.01
CA ASP A 535 -2.48 22.41 -4.36
C ASP A 535 -2.93 23.21 -3.13
N ARG A 536 -3.00 22.57 -1.95
CA ARG A 536 -3.28 23.27 -0.67
C ARG A 536 -2.16 24.21 -0.25
N ILE A 537 -0.89 23.81 -0.39
CA ILE A 537 0.26 24.63 -0.06
C ILE A 537 0.40 25.78 -1.07
N ASP A 538 0.20 25.51 -2.36
CA ASP A 538 0.24 26.51 -3.43
C ASP A 538 -0.86 27.58 -3.22
N ASP A 539 -2.07 27.19 -2.88
CA ASP A 539 -3.17 28.10 -2.51
C ASP A 539 -2.81 28.98 -1.31
N ALA A 540 -2.20 28.40 -0.28
CA ALA A 540 -1.74 29.16 0.89
C ALA A 540 -0.63 30.16 0.53
N ILE A 541 0.31 29.79 -0.33
CA ILE A 541 1.34 30.70 -0.86
C ILE A 541 0.69 31.85 -1.64
N HIS A 542 -0.29 31.57 -2.49
CA HIS A 542 -1.01 32.59 -3.26
C HIS A 542 -1.83 33.54 -2.38
N LYS A 543 -2.32 33.07 -1.23
CA LYS A 543 -2.97 33.88 -0.20
C LYS A 543 -1.97 34.71 0.63
N GLY A 544 -0.68 34.60 0.36
CA GLY A 544 0.38 35.35 1.05
C GLY A 544 0.72 34.82 2.44
N MET A 545 0.37 33.56 2.76
CA MET A 545 0.70 32.96 4.06
C MET A 545 2.21 32.74 4.19
N SER A 546 2.75 33.07 5.35
CA SER A 546 4.13 32.73 5.69
C SER A 546 4.28 31.24 5.95
N LEU A 547 5.52 30.74 5.93
CA LEU A 547 5.82 29.33 6.25
C LEU A 547 5.25 28.92 7.61
N ASP A 548 5.41 29.77 8.64
CA ASP A 548 4.88 29.47 9.98
C ASP A 548 3.36 29.39 10.00
N GLN A 549 2.68 30.24 9.23
CA GLN A 549 1.23 30.18 9.07
C GLN A 549 0.79 28.90 8.33
N VAL A 550 1.53 28.46 7.31
CA VAL A 550 1.25 27.21 6.59
C VAL A 550 1.44 26.01 7.50
N LYS A 551 2.52 25.96 8.30
CA LYS A 551 2.73 24.92 9.31
C LYS A 551 1.59 24.89 10.34
N ALA A 552 1.19 26.05 10.86
CA ALA A 552 0.12 26.17 11.84
C ALA A 552 -1.26 25.78 11.29
N ALA A 553 -1.50 25.96 9.99
CA ALA A 553 -2.76 25.63 9.34
C ALA A 553 -2.99 24.11 9.18
N ARG A 554 -1.96 23.27 9.40
CA ARG A 554 -2.02 21.80 9.34
C ARG A 554 -2.69 21.29 8.06
N LEU A 555 -2.24 21.79 6.91
CA LEU A 555 -2.85 21.53 5.60
C LEU A 555 -2.78 20.05 5.17
N VAL A 556 -1.95 19.24 5.83
CA VAL A 556 -1.69 17.81 5.53
C VAL A 556 -2.25 16.86 6.60
N ARG A 557 -3.05 17.36 7.55
CA ARG A 557 -3.45 16.60 8.75
C ARG A 557 -4.23 15.31 8.45
N ASP A 558 -4.94 15.25 7.32
CA ASP A 558 -5.67 14.07 6.87
C ASP A 558 -4.77 12.92 6.42
N TYR A 559 -3.49 13.19 6.24
CA TYR A 559 -2.46 12.21 5.88
C TYR A 559 -1.41 12.00 6.99
N GLU A 560 -1.39 12.86 8.02
CA GLU A 560 -0.37 12.80 9.09
C GLU A 560 -0.38 11.47 9.84
N GLY A 561 -1.56 10.89 10.11
CA GLY A 561 -1.68 9.60 10.80
C GLY A 561 -1.07 8.43 10.03
N ARG A 562 -0.92 8.58 8.71
CA ARG A 562 -0.35 7.54 7.85
C ARG A 562 1.11 7.82 7.47
N TYR A 563 1.46 9.05 7.15
CA TYR A 563 2.76 9.42 6.58
C TYR A 563 3.53 10.44 7.42
N GLY A 564 2.89 11.04 8.43
CA GLY A 564 3.50 12.09 9.23
C GLY A 564 4.45 11.55 10.30
N ALA A 565 5.40 12.40 10.71
CA ALA A 565 6.27 12.16 11.84
C ALA A 565 6.47 13.44 12.65
N THR A 566 6.46 13.32 13.98
CA THR A 566 6.73 14.45 14.91
C THR A 566 8.18 14.49 15.37
N GLN A 567 8.90 13.37 15.19
CA GLN A 567 10.29 13.18 15.60
C GLN A 567 11.04 12.37 14.53
N GLY A 568 12.35 12.33 14.63
CA GLY A 568 13.21 11.61 13.69
C GLY A 568 13.87 12.52 12.67
N PRO A 569 14.56 11.95 11.69
CA PRO A 569 15.35 12.70 10.72
C PRO A 569 14.49 13.49 9.72
N TRP A 570 13.25 13.06 9.49
CA TRP A 570 12.32 13.71 8.57
C TRP A 570 10.92 13.83 9.19
N THR A 571 10.58 15.04 9.61
CA THR A 571 9.29 15.35 10.27
C THR A 571 8.30 15.96 9.30
N THR A 572 7.00 15.94 9.64
CA THR A 572 5.94 16.62 8.89
C THR A 572 6.25 18.11 8.66
N ASN A 573 6.82 18.79 9.66
CA ASN A 573 7.18 20.20 9.51
C ASN A 573 8.33 20.42 8.53
N GLN A 574 9.31 19.52 8.47
CA GLN A 574 10.40 19.58 7.49
C GLN A 574 9.86 19.33 6.07
N PHE A 575 8.96 18.36 5.91
CA PHE A 575 8.29 18.12 4.64
C PHE A 575 7.50 19.37 4.16
N ILE A 576 6.67 19.97 5.05
CA ILE A 576 5.92 21.20 4.71
C ILE A 576 6.86 22.34 4.31
N GLU A 577 7.98 22.50 5.02
CA GLU A 577 8.99 23.52 4.72
C GLU A 577 9.62 23.31 3.35
N ALA A 578 10.08 22.08 3.06
CA ALA A 578 10.68 21.72 1.77
C ALA A 578 9.68 21.91 0.62
N ALA A 579 8.43 21.43 0.79
CA ALA A 579 7.36 21.59 -0.18
C ALA A 579 7.04 23.10 -0.43
N TYR A 580 6.88 23.88 0.64
CA TYR A 580 6.64 25.33 0.53
C TYR A 580 7.76 26.05 -0.22
N ASN A 581 9.02 25.78 0.13
CA ASN A 581 10.17 26.41 -0.50
C ASN A 581 10.28 26.03 -1.98
N SER A 582 10.10 24.75 -2.32
CA SER A 582 10.16 24.28 -3.71
C SER A 582 9.05 24.89 -4.59
N LEU A 583 7.83 25.02 -4.06
CA LEU A 583 6.70 25.62 -4.78
C LEU A 583 6.86 27.14 -4.94
N LYS A 584 7.44 27.81 -3.95
CA LYS A 584 7.68 29.26 -4.01
C LYS A 584 8.75 29.65 -5.03
N GLN A 585 9.73 28.77 -5.27
CA GLN A 585 10.81 28.96 -6.24
C GLN A 585 10.40 28.58 -7.67
N ALA A 586 9.35 27.80 -7.84
CA ALA A 586 8.89 27.37 -9.15
C ALA A 586 8.50 28.57 -10.02
N PRO A 587 8.83 28.59 -11.33
CA PRO A 587 8.38 29.64 -12.24
C PRO A 587 6.86 29.75 -12.20
N LYS A 588 6.35 30.98 -12.07
CA LYS A 588 4.90 31.23 -12.11
C LYS A 588 4.36 30.89 -13.51
N THR A 589 3.93 29.65 -13.69
CA THR A 589 3.16 29.29 -14.88
C THR A 589 1.80 29.99 -14.81
N SER A 590 1.48 30.77 -15.84
CA SER A 590 0.18 31.42 -15.96
C SER A 590 -0.92 30.36 -15.87
N ARG A 591 -1.78 30.45 -14.85
CA ARG A 591 -3.04 29.69 -14.87
C ARG A 591 -3.79 30.07 -16.14
N ARG A 592 -4.13 29.10 -16.97
CA ARG A 592 -5.26 29.27 -17.88
C ARG A 592 -6.49 29.43 -16.97
N GLU A 593 -7.06 30.63 -16.99
CA GLU A 593 -8.38 30.87 -16.43
C GLU A 593 -9.36 29.90 -17.10
N GLN A 594 -9.97 29.04 -16.30
CA GLN A 594 -11.16 28.28 -16.70
C GLN A 594 -12.32 28.74 -15.85
#